data_26938ce8111664098ccc3cac7e537a73
#
_entry.id   26938ce8111664098ccc3cac7e537a73
#
_cell.length_a   1.000
_cell.length_b   1.000
_cell.length_c   1.000
_cell.angle_alpha   90.00
_cell.angle_beta   90.00
_cell.angle_gamma   90.00
#
_symmetry.space_group_name_H-M   'P 1'
#
loop_
_entity.id
_entity.type
_entity.pdbx_description
1 polymer ?
#
loop_
_entity_poly.entity_id
_entity_poly.type
_entity_poly.pdbx_seq_one_letter_code
_entity_poly.pdbx_strand_id
1 'polypeptide(L)'
;WTFKYLKNIKGSNLKVNTVRGNAALGEGKMTSISFKKYISQIQSNKNKTYLTTFYLFKKFPKLIKDIDYNYIKSNSLFCHVLSWIGPKNSITGFHCDWSENINVQVRGEKIFYVVSPEFNKYMYISDKFERISSTSKVDLKKIKSNKFPLFKKAKVIKVHLKKGDLIYMPRGWWHYVRSLKPSIAVSFHFWNFKNFFKDLLYESIKVLLHDIGLFKRNKCACHSFDKNGNRYKRG
;
A
#
# COMPACT_ATOMS: atom_id res chain seq x y z
N TRP A 1 -9.65 -8.28 -15.12
CA TRP A 1 -8.42 -9.05 -15.36
C TRP A 1 -8.49 -10.44 -14.70
N THR A 2 -7.88 -11.45 -15.34
CA THR A 2 -7.69 -12.78 -14.76
C THR A 2 -6.21 -12.98 -14.43
N PHE A 3 -5.89 -13.92 -13.53
CA PHE A 3 -4.51 -14.30 -13.28
C PHE A 3 -3.88 -14.94 -14.54
N LYS A 4 -4.67 -15.68 -15.35
CA LYS A 4 -4.24 -16.22 -16.63
C LYS A 4 -3.82 -15.12 -17.60
N TYR A 5 -4.61 -14.05 -17.70
CA TYR A 5 -4.30 -12.87 -18.52
C TYR A 5 -3.00 -12.20 -18.09
N LEU A 6 -2.85 -11.86 -16.80
CA LEU A 6 -1.62 -11.22 -16.29
C LEU A 6 -0.38 -12.12 -16.44
N LYS A 7 -0.54 -13.43 -16.26
CA LYS A 7 0.56 -14.40 -16.43
C LYS A 7 1.09 -14.43 -17.86
N ASN A 8 0.23 -14.24 -18.86
CA ASN A 8 0.54 -14.38 -20.28
C ASN A 8 0.80 -13.03 -20.98
N ILE A 9 0.77 -11.92 -20.26
CA ILE A 9 1.07 -10.62 -20.84
C ILE A 9 2.53 -10.54 -21.27
N LYS A 10 2.81 -9.88 -22.41
CA LYS A 10 4.18 -9.69 -22.91
C LYS A 10 5.03 -8.98 -21.85
N GLY A 11 6.20 -9.53 -21.54
CA GLY A 11 7.09 -9.00 -20.50
C GLY A 11 6.84 -9.57 -19.09
N SER A 12 5.92 -10.53 -18.91
CA SER A 12 5.60 -11.11 -17.59
C SER A 12 6.76 -11.87 -16.91
N ASN A 13 7.87 -12.11 -17.60
CA ASN A 13 9.08 -12.70 -17.03
C ASN A 13 9.93 -11.71 -16.20
N LEU A 14 9.59 -10.40 -16.20
CA LEU A 14 10.30 -9.41 -15.38
C LEU A 14 10.34 -9.82 -13.90
N LYS A 15 11.44 -9.49 -13.22
CA LYS A 15 11.56 -9.70 -11.76
C LYS A 15 10.77 -8.65 -10.99
N VAL A 16 10.06 -9.10 -9.96
CA VAL A 16 9.32 -8.27 -9.01
C VAL A 16 9.74 -8.59 -7.59
N ASN A 17 9.76 -7.59 -6.73
CA ASN A 17 10.05 -7.74 -5.31
C ASN A 17 8.76 -7.90 -4.54
N THR A 18 8.65 -8.96 -3.78
CA THR A 18 7.48 -9.30 -2.96
C THR A 18 7.88 -9.36 -1.50
N VAL A 19 6.96 -9.05 -0.61
CA VAL A 19 7.21 -8.96 0.83
C VAL A 19 6.42 -10.03 1.59
N ARG A 20 7.05 -10.68 2.57
CA ARG A 20 6.38 -11.55 3.53
C ARG A 20 6.27 -10.84 4.87
N GLY A 21 5.05 -10.56 5.33
CA GLY A 21 4.80 -9.86 6.59
C GLY A 21 3.91 -8.64 6.41
N ASN A 22 3.97 -7.72 7.37
CA ASN A 22 3.22 -6.47 7.33
C ASN A 22 3.99 -5.42 6.51
N ALA A 23 3.51 -5.18 5.28
CA ALA A 23 4.16 -4.25 4.37
C ALA A 23 4.18 -2.80 4.90
N ALA A 24 3.13 -2.37 5.61
CA ALA A 24 3.01 -0.98 6.09
C ALA A 24 4.05 -0.61 7.15
N LEU A 25 4.51 -1.57 7.96
CA LEU A 25 5.54 -1.31 8.98
C LEU A 25 6.98 -1.47 8.46
N GLY A 26 7.15 -1.74 7.16
CA GLY A 26 8.46 -2.08 6.61
C GLY A 26 9.05 -3.36 7.22
N GLU A 27 8.22 -4.16 7.89
CA GLU A 27 8.60 -5.43 8.48
C GLU A 27 8.33 -6.53 7.47
N GLY A 28 9.33 -7.34 7.20
CA GLY A 28 9.16 -8.47 6.33
C GLY A 28 10.37 -8.75 5.45
N LYS A 29 10.52 -10.02 5.13
CA LYS A 29 11.58 -10.48 4.24
C LYS A 29 11.16 -10.22 2.79
N MET A 30 12.00 -9.52 2.06
CA MET A 30 11.83 -9.33 0.62
C MET A 30 12.31 -10.55 -0.16
N THR A 31 11.61 -10.86 -1.24
CA THR A 31 11.95 -11.96 -2.16
C THR A 31 11.77 -11.50 -3.59
N SER A 32 12.79 -11.71 -4.43
CA SER A 32 12.71 -11.44 -5.86
C SER A 32 12.25 -12.70 -6.61
N ILE A 33 11.27 -12.54 -7.50
CA ILE A 33 10.67 -13.64 -8.26
C ILE A 33 10.19 -13.09 -9.61
N SER A 34 10.13 -13.91 -10.68
CA SER A 34 9.51 -13.45 -11.92
C SER A 34 7.99 -13.25 -11.74
N PHE A 35 7.44 -12.19 -12.31
CA PHE A 35 6.02 -11.85 -12.19
C PHE A 35 5.13 -13.03 -12.65
N LYS A 36 5.46 -13.67 -13.77
CA LYS A 36 4.75 -14.85 -14.27
C LYS A 36 4.69 -15.99 -13.24
N LYS A 37 5.83 -16.31 -12.61
CA LYS A 37 5.92 -17.36 -11.56
C LYS A 37 5.14 -16.93 -10.32
N TYR A 38 5.26 -15.68 -9.92
CA TYR A 38 4.54 -15.11 -8.79
C TYR A 38 3.02 -15.24 -8.96
N ILE A 39 2.47 -14.79 -10.11
CA ILE A 39 1.04 -14.88 -10.42
C ILE A 39 0.53 -16.33 -10.36
N SER A 40 1.31 -17.29 -10.89
CA SER A 40 0.94 -18.71 -10.83
C SER A 40 0.89 -19.23 -9.39
N GLN A 41 1.84 -18.82 -8.54
CA GLN A 41 1.95 -19.30 -7.16
C GLN A 41 0.89 -18.70 -6.23
N ILE A 42 0.49 -17.43 -6.41
CA ILE A 42 -0.57 -16.83 -5.58
C ILE A 42 -1.93 -17.45 -5.89
N GLN A 43 -2.19 -17.83 -7.14
CA GLN A 43 -3.42 -18.49 -7.55
C GLN A 43 -3.58 -19.88 -6.89
N SER A 44 -2.50 -20.63 -6.82
CA SER A 44 -2.45 -21.97 -6.18
C SER A 44 -2.22 -21.91 -4.66
N ASN A 45 -2.20 -20.71 -4.07
CA ASN A 45 -1.91 -20.45 -2.65
C ASN A 45 -0.55 -20.99 -2.16
N LYS A 46 0.37 -21.29 -3.07
CA LYS A 46 1.73 -21.76 -2.77
C LYS A 46 2.67 -20.64 -2.32
N ASN A 47 2.37 -19.39 -2.70
CA ASN A 47 3.15 -18.22 -2.31
C ASN A 47 2.41 -17.43 -1.21
N LYS A 48 3.13 -17.05 -0.15
CA LYS A 48 2.62 -16.27 0.99
C LYS A 48 3.12 -14.83 0.98
N THR A 49 3.85 -14.42 -0.08
CA THR A 49 4.36 -13.05 -0.20
C THR A 49 3.35 -12.14 -0.89
N TYR A 50 3.51 -10.84 -0.73
CA TYR A 50 2.61 -9.82 -1.23
C TYR A 50 3.38 -8.84 -2.12
N LEU A 51 2.91 -8.61 -3.34
CA LEU A 51 3.41 -7.59 -4.26
C LEU A 51 2.64 -6.31 -3.98
N THR A 52 3.31 -5.37 -3.33
CA THR A 52 2.76 -4.09 -2.88
C THR A 52 3.35 -2.94 -3.68
N THR A 53 2.64 -1.82 -3.76
CA THR A 53 3.12 -0.57 -4.39
C THR A 53 3.74 -0.77 -5.77
N PHE A 54 3.19 -1.71 -6.53
CA PHE A 54 3.75 -2.09 -7.83
C PHE A 54 3.21 -1.20 -8.95
N TYR A 55 4.10 -0.54 -9.69
CA TYR A 55 3.78 0.31 -10.84
C TYR A 55 3.38 -0.53 -12.07
N LEU A 56 2.24 -1.21 -11.98
CA LEU A 56 1.79 -2.18 -12.98
C LEU A 56 1.72 -1.57 -14.39
N PHE A 57 1.14 -0.38 -14.53
CA PHE A 57 1.01 0.27 -15.84
C PHE A 57 2.33 0.79 -16.40
N LYS A 58 3.30 1.14 -15.55
CA LYS A 58 4.65 1.45 -16.01
C LYS A 58 5.36 0.23 -16.59
N LYS A 59 5.09 -0.94 -16.03
CA LYS A 59 5.69 -2.22 -16.49
C LYS A 59 4.90 -2.86 -17.63
N PHE A 60 3.59 -2.67 -17.67
CA PHE A 60 2.67 -3.20 -18.67
C PHE A 60 1.73 -2.11 -19.19
N PRO A 61 2.21 -1.16 -20.03
CA PRO A 61 1.43 0.02 -20.43
C PRO A 61 0.12 -0.30 -21.13
N LYS A 62 0.02 -1.44 -21.80
CA LYS A 62 -1.22 -1.87 -22.47
C LYS A 62 -2.41 -2.04 -21.52
N LEU A 63 -2.15 -2.35 -20.24
CA LEU A 63 -3.21 -2.53 -19.24
C LEU A 63 -3.94 -1.24 -18.88
N ILE A 64 -3.37 -0.07 -19.18
CA ILE A 64 -4.02 1.21 -18.89
C ILE A 64 -5.28 1.39 -19.72
N LYS A 65 -5.34 0.75 -20.91
CA LYS A 65 -6.53 0.79 -21.79
C LYS A 65 -7.74 0.05 -21.22
N ASP A 66 -7.51 -0.81 -20.23
CA ASP A 66 -8.56 -1.63 -19.61
C ASP A 66 -9.24 -0.88 -18.45
N ILE A 67 -8.81 0.33 -18.11
CA ILE A 67 -9.31 1.11 -16.97
C ILE A 67 -9.64 2.52 -17.43
N ASP A 68 -10.88 2.93 -17.24
CA ASP A 68 -11.26 4.33 -17.35
C ASP A 68 -10.95 5.06 -16.04
N TYR A 69 -10.06 6.04 -16.09
CA TYR A 69 -9.70 6.92 -14.96
C TYR A 69 -9.67 8.39 -15.38
N ASN A 70 -10.36 8.72 -16.47
CA ASN A 70 -10.40 10.08 -17.03
C ASN A 70 -10.89 11.09 -16.00
N TYR A 71 -11.89 10.73 -15.20
CA TYR A 71 -12.38 11.60 -14.12
C TYR A 71 -11.29 11.97 -13.13
N ILE A 72 -10.48 11.00 -12.69
CA ILE A 72 -9.37 11.24 -11.75
C ILE A 72 -8.30 12.10 -12.42
N LYS A 73 -7.95 11.79 -13.67
CA LYS A 73 -6.93 12.51 -14.44
C LYS A 73 -7.30 13.96 -14.66
N SER A 74 -8.56 14.26 -14.98
CA SER A 74 -9.02 15.62 -15.26
C SER A 74 -9.21 16.46 -13.99
N ASN A 75 -9.39 15.84 -12.82
CA ASN A 75 -9.62 16.53 -11.54
C ASN A 75 -8.45 16.48 -10.56
N SER A 76 -7.27 16.02 -11.02
CA SER A 76 -6.07 15.95 -10.19
C SER A 76 -4.87 16.54 -10.91
N LEU A 77 -4.02 17.25 -10.15
CA LEU A 77 -2.73 17.75 -10.64
C LEU A 77 -1.71 16.63 -10.82
N PHE A 78 -1.79 15.63 -9.97
CA PHE A 78 -0.85 14.54 -9.91
C PHE A 78 -1.56 13.24 -9.53
N CYS A 79 -1.31 12.17 -10.28
CA CYS A 79 -1.89 10.86 -9.99
C CYS A 79 -0.82 9.76 -10.09
N HIS A 80 -0.65 9.02 -9.01
CA HIS A 80 0.15 7.79 -8.99
C HIS A 80 -0.78 6.58 -9.00
N VAL A 81 -0.55 5.66 -9.92
CA VAL A 81 -1.32 4.42 -10.01
C VAL A 81 -0.47 3.25 -9.53
N LEU A 82 -0.88 2.64 -8.45
CA LEU A 82 -0.20 1.52 -7.81
C LEU A 82 -1.08 0.28 -7.83
N SER A 83 -0.46 -0.89 -7.84
CA SER A 83 -1.17 -2.16 -7.80
C SER A 83 -0.76 -2.99 -6.59
N TRP A 84 -1.72 -3.72 -6.08
CA TRP A 84 -1.63 -4.56 -4.89
C TRP A 84 -2.09 -5.97 -5.28
N ILE A 85 -1.14 -6.89 -5.48
CA ILE A 85 -1.42 -8.24 -5.97
C ILE A 85 -0.92 -9.24 -4.95
N GLY A 86 -1.80 -10.09 -4.44
CA GLY A 86 -1.39 -11.03 -3.40
C GLY A 86 -2.31 -12.21 -3.17
N PRO A 87 -1.84 -13.21 -2.41
CA PRO A 87 -2.61 -14.36 -2.01
C PRO A 87 -3.67 -14.01 -0.96
N LYS A 88 -4.54 -14.97 -0.65
CA LYS A 88 -5.39 -14.92 0.54
C LYS A 88 -4.57 -14.61 1.80
N ASN A 89 -5.12 -13.82 2.70
CA ASN A 89 -4.51 -13.38 3.96
C ASN A 89 -3.32 -12.41 3.82
N SER A 90 -3.08 -11.85 2.62
CA SER A 90 -2.18 -10.70 2.50
C SER A 90 -2.71 -9.53 3.35
N ILE A 91 -1.81 -8.83 4.03
CA ILE A 91 -2.15 -7.74 4.94
C ILE A 91 -1.33 -6.51 4.61
N THR A 92 -1.99 -5.35 4.60
CA THR A 92 -1.38 -4.05 4.79
C THR A 92 -1.87 -3.52 6.13
N GLY A 93 -0.98 -3.31 7.10
CA GLY A 93 -1.32 -2.82 8.43
C GLY A 93 -1.90 -1.42 8.41
N PHE A 94 -2.40 -0.94 9.57
CA PHE A 94 -2.95 0.40 9.65
C PHE A 94 -1.94 1.45 9.21
N HIS A 95 -2.35 2.23 8.21
CA HIS A 95 -1.66 3.41 7.71
C HIS A 95 -2.69 4.43 7.23
N CYS A 96 -2.28 5.67 7.11
CA CYS A 96 -3.07 6.70 6.46
C CYS A 96 -2.21 7.38 5.38
N ASP A 97 -2.77 7.49 4.19
CA ASP A 97 -2.08 8.11 3.05
C ASP A 97 -2.07 9.63 3.17
N TRP A 98 -1.02 10.25 2.63
CA TRP A 98 -0.91 11.72 2.54
C TRP A 98 -1.56 12.28 1.27
N SER A 99 -2.14 11.42 0.46
CA SER A 99 -2.91 11.72 -0.75
C SER A 99 -4.35 11.27 -0.61
N GLU A 100 -5.22 11.77 -1.47
CA GLU A 100 -6.49 11.14 -1.76
C GLU A 100 -6.23 9.78 -2.42
N ASN A 101 -7.08 8.78 -2.16
CA ASN A 101 -6.91 7.45 -2.70
C ASN A 101 -8.26 6.85 -3.13
N ILE A 102 -8.35 6.38 -4.38
CA ILE A 102 -9.43 5.51 -4.83
C ILE A 102 -8.84 4.12 -5.05
N ASN A 103 -9.30 3.14 -4.29
CA ASN A 103 -8.89 1.75 -4.44
C ASN A 103 -9.98 0.95 -5.15
N VAL A 104 -9.65 0.37 -6.30
CA VAL A 104 -10.52 -0.46 -7.13
C VAL A 104 -10.17 -1.93 -6.94
N GLN A 105 -11.13 -2.74 -6.53
CA GLN A 105 -10.96 -4.18 -6.37
C GLN A 105 -11.21 -4.88 -7.71
N VAL A 106 -10.15 -5.10 -8.48
CA VAL A 106 -10.23 -5.69 -9.84
C VAL A 106 -10.53 -7.18 -9.79
N ARG A 107 -9.99 -7.92 -8.81
CA ARG A 107 -10.20 -9.36 -8.64
C ARG A 107 -10.05 -9.78 -7.19
N GLY A 108 -10.81 -10.82 -6.80
CA GLY A 108 -10.83 -11.33 -5.44
C GLY A 108 -11.65 -10.46 -4.50
N GLU A 109 -11.38 -10.55 -3.22
CA GLU A 109 -12.12 -9.85 -2.17
C GLU A 109 -11.17 -9.36 -1.09
N LYS A 110 -11.46 -8.17 -0.55
CA LYS A 110 -10.72 -7.57 0.56
C LYS A 110 -11.67 -7.03 1.62
N ILE A 111 -11.20 -7.01 2.85
CA ILE A 111 -11.81 -6.22 3.92
C ILE A 111 -10.90 -5.05 4.24
N PHE A 112 -11.49 -3.87 4.30
CA PHE A 112 -10.92 -2.66 4.82
C PHE A 112 -11.48 -2.41 6.22
N TYR A 113 -10.61 -2.10 7.17
CA TYR A 113 -10.95 -1.57 8.48
C TYR A 113 -10.51 -0.12 8.48
N VAL A 114 -11.47 0.79 8.55
CA VAL A 114 -11.27 2.21 8.32
C VAL A 114 -11.53 2.98 9.59
N VAL A 115 -10.70 3.99 9.90
CA VAL A 115 -10.83 4.83 11.08
C VAL A 115 -10.63 6.29 10.67
N SER A 116 -11.54 7.16 11.13
CA SER A 116 -11.48 8.61 10.87
C SER A 116 -10.25 9.26 11.54
N PRO A 117 -9.67 10.32 10.94
CA PRO A 117 -8.57 11.09 11.54
C PRO A 117 -8.87 11.67 12.91
N GLU A 118 -10.13 11.89 13.27
CA GLU A 118 -10.53 12.35 14.60
C GLU A 118 -10.06 11.42 15.74
N PHE A 119 -9.84 10.12 15.42
CA PHE A 119 -9.32 9.12 16.34
C PHE A 119 -7.79 8.99 16.35
N ASN A 120 -7.03 9.90 15.74
CA ASN A 120 -5.56 9.85 15.63
C ASN A 120 -4.87 9.56 16.96
N LYS A 121 -5.36 10.14 18.06
CA LYS A 121 -4.80 9.94 19.43
C LYS A 121 -4.88 8.50 19.93
N TYR A 122 -5.71 7.66 19.32
CA TYR A 122 -5.89 6.25 19.68
C TYR A 122 -5.18 5.29 18.71
N MET A 123 -4.56 5.80 17.64
CA MET A 123 -4.00 4.97 16.57
C MET A 123 -2.55 4.53 16.83
N TYR A 124 -1.93 4.90 17.96
CA TYR A 124 -0.55 4.51 18.26
C TYR A 124 0.40 4.71 17.08
N ILE A 125 0.46 5.94 16.61
CA ILE A 125 1.24 6.32 15.42
C ILE A 125 2.70 5.87 15.59
N SER A 126 3.26 5.27 14.55
CA SER A 126 4.64 4.84 14.52
C SER A 126 5.58 6.04 14.43
N ASP A 127 6.71 5.95 15.08
CA ASP A 127 7.81 6.91 14.98
C ASP A 127 8.68 6.69 13.73
N LYS A 128 8.47 5.59 13.01
CA LYS A 128 9.14 5.32 11.73
C LYS A 128 8.58 6.21 10.64
N PHE A 129 9.49 6.84 9.90
CA PHE A 129 9.12 7.62 8.73
C PHE A 129 8.77 6.70 7.55
N GLU A 130 7.69 7.02 6.86
CA GLU A 130 7.32 6.47 5.55
C GLU A 130 7.10 7.64 4.57
N ARG A 131 7.42 7.45 3.28
CA ARG A 131 7.47 8.54 2.29
C ARG A 131 6.12 9.10 1.89
N ILE A 132 5.09 8.27 1.94
CA ILE A 132 3.77 8.58 1.36
C ILE A 132 2.63 8.37 2.35
N SER A 133 2.95 7.92 3.57
CA SER A 133 1.94 7.57 4.57
C SER A 133 2.48 7.71 5.99
N SER A 134 1.58 7.77 6.95
CA SER A 134 1.87 7.51 8.36
C SER A 134 1.40 6.12 8.73
N THR A 135 2.15 5.40 9.56
CA THR A 135 1.83 4.03 9.95
C THR A 135 1.46 3.93 11.43
N SER A 136 0.61 2.97 11.78
CA SER A 136 0.22 2.68 13.15
C SER A 136 0.92 1.40 13.65
N LYS A 137 1.24 1.39 14.95
CA LYS A 137 1.75 0.19 15.64
C LYS A 137 0.63 -0.84 15.93
N VAL A 138 -0.64 -0.48 15.75
CA VAL A 138 -1.79 -1.36 15.98
C VAL A 138 -1.81 -2.48 14.95
N ASP A 139 -1.84 -3.72 15.44
CA ASP A 139 -2.02 -4.91 14.62
C ASP A 139 -3.31 -5.64 15.07
N LEU A 140 -4.29 -5.71 14.17
CA LEU A 140 -5.58 -6.36 14.46
C LEU A 140 -5.43 -7.85 14.81
N LYS A 141 -4.36 -8.51 14.40
CA LYS A 141 -4.07 -9.89 14.81
C LYS A 141 -3.67 -10.00 16.30
N LYS A 142 -3.07 -8.92 16.83
CA LYS A 142 -2.52 -8.88 18.19
C LYS A 142 -3.38 -8.05 19.16
N ILE A 143 -4.59 -7.67 18.77
CA ILE A 143 -5.44 -6.75 19.54
C ILE A 143 -5.87 -7.36 20.88
N LYS A 144 -5.96 -8.70 20.96
CA LYS A 144 -6.30 -9.42 22.19
C LYS A 144 -5.21 -9.36 23.27
N SER A 145 -3.99 -8.94 22.91
CA SER A 145 -2.84 -8.91 23.84
C SER A 145 -2.81 -7.71 24.79
N ASN A 146 -3.87 -6.93 24.86
CA ASN A 146 -3.97 -5.68 25.65
C ASN A 146 -2.84 -4.66 25.42
N LYS A 147 -2.06 -4.83 24.34
CA LYS A 147 -0.93 -3.97 23.99
C LYS A 147 -1.34 -2.55 23.54
N PHE A 148 -2.61 -2.41 23.09
CA PHE A 148 -3.14 -1.16 22.55
C PHE A 148 -4.49 -0.81 23.20
N PRO A 149 -4.55 -0.57 24.52
CA PRO A 149 -5.82 -0.41 25.26
C PRO A 149 -6.63 0.79 24.76
N LEU A 150 -5.99 1.89 24.37
CA LEU A 150 -6.69 3.07 23.88
C LEU A 150 -7.32 2.88 22.49
N PHE A 151 -6.84 1.93 21.70
CA PHE A 151 -7.44 1.63 20.40
C PHE A 151 -8.92 1.22 20.48
N LYS A 152 -9.36 0.69 21.60
CA LYS A 152 -10.78 0.35 21.86
C LYS A 152 -11.71 1.57 21.77
N LYS A 153 -11.16 2.80 21.92
CA LYS A 153 -11.89 4.07 21.81
C LYS A 153 -12.01 4.56 20.35
N ALA A 154 -11.27 3.97 19.41
CA ALA A 154 -11.37 4.29 18.00
C ALA A 154 -12.60 3.60 17.38
N LYS A 155 -13.41 4.36 16.65
CA LYS A 155 -14.55 3.82 15.88
C LYS A 155 -14.01 3.20 14.59
N VAL A 156 -14.04 1.87 14.50
CA VAL A 156 -13.57 1.12 13.33
C VAL A 156 -14.76 0.78 12.44
N ILE A 157 -14.73 1.23 11.19
CA ILE A 157 -15.71 0.90 10.15
C ILE A 157 -15.14 -0.26 9.33
N LYS A 158 -15.91 -1.32 9.16
CA LYS A 158 -15.54 -2.48 8.36
C LYS A 158 -16.24 -2.43 7.01
N VAL A 159 -15.46 -2.40 5.92
CA VAL A 159 -15.95 -2.38 4.55
C VAL A 159 -15.46 -3.60 3.80
N HIS A 160 -16.36 -4.35 3.17
CA HIS A 160 -16.04 -5.52 2.36
C HIS A 160 -16.13 -5.15 0.89
N LEU A 161 -15.00 -5.24 0.18
CA LEU A 161 -14.92 -5.04 -1.26
C LEU A 161 -14.86 -6.36 -2.00
N LYS A 162 -15.76 -6.53 -2.96
CA LYS A 162 -15.80 -7.62 -3.94
C LYS A 162 -15.23 -7.13 -5.27
N LYS A 163 -15.04 -8.04 -6.21
CA LYS A 163 -14.65 -7.71 -7.58
C LYS A 163 -15.61 -6.67 -8.18
N GLY A 164 -15.07 -5.58 -8.67
CA GLY A 164 -15.80 -4.47 -9.29
C GLY A 164 -16.09 -3.31 -8.32
N ASP A 165 -16.00 -3.54 -7.02
CA ASP A 165 -16.21 -2.47 -6.05
C ASP A 165 -15.00 -1.52 -6.00
N LEU A 166 -15.27 -0.30 -5.59
CA LEU A 166 -14.25 0.68 -5.26
C LEU A 166 -14.52 1.32 -3.89
N ILE A 167 -13.47 1.82 -3.27
CA ILE A 167 -13.56 2.64 -2.07
C ILE A 167 -12.77 3.92 -2.28
N TYR A 168 -13.39 5.05 -1.97
CA TYR A 168 -12.69 6.32 -1.83
C TYR A 168 -12.21 6.46 -0.39
N MET A 169 -10.93 6.70 -0.25
CA MET A 169 -10.25 6.91 1.03
C MET A 169 -9.73 8.35 1.06
N PRO A 170 -10.37 9.23 1.83
CA PRO A 170 -9.89 10.60 1.98
C PRO A 170 -8.50 10.60 2.62
N ARG A 171 -7.70 11.62 2.29
CA ARG A 171 -6.41 11.87 2.91
C ARG A 171 -6.50 11.82 4.44
N GLY A 172 -5.53 11.14 5.06
CA GLY A 172 -5.44 11.03 6.52
C GLY A 172 -6.36 9.99 7.17
N TRP A 173 -7.24 9.35 6.40
CA TRP A 173 -8.05 8.27 6.94
C TRP A 173 -7.20 7.00 7.11
N TRP A 174 -7.25 6.44 8.30
CA TRP A 174 -6.56 5.19 8.63
C TRP A 174 -7.24 4.01 7.99
N HIS A 175 -6.47 3.12 7.40
CA HIS A 175 -7.01 1.87 6.87
C HIS A 175 -6.06 0.70 7.06
N TYR A 176 -6.64 -0.43 7.44
CA TYR A 176 -6.00 -1.73 7.50
C TYR A 176 -6.68 -2.62 6.48
N VAL A 177 -5.91 -3.32 5.65
CA VAL A 177 -6.46 -4.09 4.54
C VAL A 177 -6.05 -5.55 4.65
N ARG A 178 -7.03 -6.45 4.51
CA ARG A 178 -6.81 -7.89 4.47
C ARG A 178 -7.48 -8.52 3.26
N SER A 179 -6.74 -9.30 2.48
CA SER A 179 -7.27 -10.08 1.36
C SER A 179 -7.98 -11.34 1.86
N LEU A 180 -9.24 -11.55 1.45
CA LEU A 180 -10.01 -12.76 1.77
C LEU A 180 -9.79 -13.87 0.74
N LYS A 181 -9.45 -13.48 -0.49
CA LYS A 181 -9.13 -14.36 -1.62
C LYS A 181 -7.85 -13.85 -2.30
N PRO A 182 -7.19 -14.67 -3.15
CA PRO A 182 -6.16 -14.14 -4.04
C PRO A 182 -6.71 -12.95 -4.82
N SER A 183 -6.02 -11.81 -4.78
CA SER A 183 -6.61 -10.55 -5.21
C SER A 183 -5.68 -9.68 -6.04
N ILE A 184 -6.29 -8.87 -6.89
CA ILE A 184 -5.69 -7.78 -7.66
C ILE A 184 -6.49 -6.53 -7.32
N ALA A 185 -5.83 -5.50 -6.82
CA ALA A 185 -6.41 -4.18 -6.63
C ALA A 185 -5.51 -3.11 -7.27
N VAL A 186 -6.12 -2.01 -7.67
CA VAL A 186 -5.45 -0.84 -8.23
C VAL A 186 -5.84 0.37 -7.41
N SER A 187 -4.85 1.12 -6.95
CA SER A 187 -5.04 2.33 -6.16
C SER A 187 -4.59 3.54 -6.97
N PHE A 188 -5.45 4.54 -7.03
CA PHE A 188 -5.18 5.84 -7.62
C PHE A 188 -4.92 6.82 -6.48
N HIS A 189 -3.66 7.21 -6.29
CA HIS A 189 -3.25 8.21 -5.32
C HIS A 189 -3.11 9.54 -6.03
N PHE A 190 -3.88 10.55 -5.61
CA PHE A 190 -3.92 11.82 -6.29
C PHE A 190 -4.00 13.01 -5.33
N TRP A 191 -3.63 14.17 -5.82
CA TRP A 191 -3.72 15.45 -5.11
C TRP A 191 -4.60 16.39 -5.90
N ASN A 192 -5.59 16.98 -5.24
CA ASN A 192 -6.41 18.03 -5.82
C ASN A 192 -5.70 19.39 -5.73
N PHE A 193 -6.20 20.37 -6.51
CA PHE A 193 -5.61 21.71 -6.58
C PHE A 193 -5.54 22.43 -5.22
N LYS A 194 -6.54 22.24 -4.35
CA LYS A 194 -6.63 22.94 -3.06
C LYS A 194 -5.53 22.53 -2.07
N ASN A 195 -5.12 21.28 -2.09
CA ASN A 195 -4.18 20.70 -1.13
C ASN A 195 -2.76 20.56 -1.67
N PHE A 196 -2.58 20.75 -2.99
CA PHE A 196 -1.32 20.48 -3.67
C PHE A 196 -0.14 21.30 -3.10
N PHE A 197 -0.26 22.63 -3.06
CA PHE A 197 0.89 23.47 -2.68
C PHE A 197 1.28 23.33 -1.21
N LYS A 198 0.30 23.33 -0.30
CA LYS A 198 0.57 23.25 1.14
C LYS A 198 1.14 21.91 1.54
N ASP A 199 0.56 20.84 1.03
CA ASP A 199 0.86 19.49 1.49
C ASP A 199 2.01 18.86 0.74
N LEU A 200 2.07 19.04 -0.59
CA LEU A 200 3.16 18.49 -1.39
C LEU A 200 4.50 19.15 -1.03
N LEU A 201 4.54 20.47 -0.85
CA LEU A 201 5.78 21.16 -0.46
C LEU A 201 6.28 20.67 0.89
N TYR A 202 5.40 20.63 1.89
CA TYR A 202 5.75 20.18 3.25
C TYR A 202 6.24 18.72 3.27
N GLU A 203 5.53 17.83 2.59
CA GLU A 203 5.92 16.42 2.54
C GLU A 203 7.16 16.20 1.67
N SER A 204 7.33 16.96 0.59
CA SER A 204 8.53 16.91 -0.25
C SER A 204 9.78 17.36 0.50
N ILE A 205 9.69 18.39 1.33
CA ILE A 205 10.79 18.82 2.21
C ILE A 205 11.15 17.71 3.19
N LYS A 206 10.19 17.07 3.84
CA LYS A 206 10.46 15.94 4.74
C LYS A 206 11.14 14.78 4.02
N VAL A 207 10.68 14.44 2.82
CA VAL A 207 11.28 13.39 2.00
C VAL A 207 12.71 13.74 1.64
N LEU A 208 12.97 14.98 1.21
CA LEU A 208 14.31 15.47 0.89
C LEU A 208 15.24 15.39 2.12
N LEU A 209 14.83 15.96 3.25
CA LEU A 209 15.59 15.90 4.50
C LEU A 209 15.85 14.47 4.96
N HIS A 210 14.89 13.58 4.75
CA HIS A 210 15.07 12.16 5.04
C HIS A 210 16.09 11.50 4.11
N ASP A 211 16.04 11.79 2.80
CA ASP A 211 16.94 11.20 1.82
C ASP A 211 18.40 11.60 2.02
N ILE A 212 18.65 12.86 2.37
CA ILE A 212 19.99 13.35 2.73
C ILE A 212 20.38 12.99 4.16
N GLY A 213 19.53 12.32 4.93
CA GLY A 213 19.84 11.77 6.24
C GLY A 213 19.66 12.74 7.42
N LEU A 214 19.12 13.94 7.20
CA LEU A 214 18.88 14.93 8.26
C LEU A 214 17.58 14.67 9.05
N PHE A 215 16.63 13.93 8.48
CA PHE A 215 15.36 13.63 9.14
C PHE A 215 15.13 12.12 9.26
N LYS A 216 14.98 11.63 10.49
CA LYS A 216 14.66 10.21 10.81
C LYS A 216 15.51 9.16 10.06
N ARG A 217 16.81 9.42 9.87
CA ARG A 217 17.76 8.58 9.11
C ARG A 217 17.68 7.10 9.48
N ASN A 218 17.65 6.76 10.77
CA ASN A 218 17.67 5.38 11.28
C ASN A 218 16.28 4.88 11.74
N LYS A 219 15.23 5.70 11.57
CA LYS A 219 13.86 5.40 11.99
C LYS A 219 12.89 5.52 10.82
N CYS A 220 13.02 4.63 9.83
CA CYS A 220 12.12 4.63 8.68
C CYS A 220 11.75 3.20 8.22
N ALA A 221 10.68 3.10 7.45
CA ALA A 221 10.24 1.88 6.81
C ALA A 221 10.76 1.75 5.35
N CYS A 222 11.22 2.87 4.75
CA CYS A 222 11.59 2.96 3.33
C CYS A 222 13.06 2.62 3.02
N HIS A 223 13.91 2.45 4.03
CA HIS A 223 15.32 2.05 3.84
C HIS A 223 15.67 0.82 4.69
N SER A 224 16.70 0.11 4.24
CA SER A 224 17.41 -0.92 5.00
C SER A 224 18.89 -0.57 5.06
N PHE A 225 19.63 -1.25 5.92
CA PHE A 225 21.07 -1.13 6.03
C PHE A 225 21.70 -2.47 5.64
N ASP A 226 22.81 -2.43 4.89
CA ASP A 226 23.60 -3.61 4.60
C ASP A 226 24.48 -4.02 5.80
N LYS A 227 25.27 -5.07 5.63
CA LYS A 227 26.19 -5.57 6.68
C LYS A 227 27.27 -4.55 7.07
N ASN A 228 27.57 -3.61 6.19
CA ASN A 228 28.57 -2.55 6.37
C ASN A 228 27.95 -1.24 6.90
N GLY A 229 26.64 -1.23 7.19
CA GLY A 229 25.94 -0.04 7.67
C GLY A 229 25.53 0.93 6.56
N ASN A 230 25.71 0.60 5.28
CA ASN A 230 25.30 1.45 4.17
C ASN A 230 23.79 1.43 4.01
N ARG A 231 23.21 2.61 3.86
CA ARG A 231 21.78 2.81 3.70
C ARG A 231 21.35 2.61 2.25
N TYR A 232 20.37 1.75 2.01
CA TYR A 232 19.77 1.57 0.69
C TYR A 232 18.24 1.58 0.73
N LYS A 233 17.60 2.02 -0.35
CA LYS A 233 16.14 2.03 -0.47
C LYS A 233 15.62 0.59 -0.55
N ARG A 234 14.56 0.33 0.20
CA ARG A 234 13.74 -0.87 -0.03
C ARG A 234 12.98 -0.63 -1.34
N GLY A 235 13.32 -1.42 -2.35
CA GLY A 235 12.69 -1.37 -3.68
C GLY A 235 11.26 -1.87 -3.71
#